data_21355368416ae7e3441915a8fe3d72db
#
_entry.id   21355368416ae7e3441915a8fe3d72db
#
_cell.length_a   1.000
_cell.length_b   1.000
_cell.length_c   1.000
_cell.angle_alpha   90.00
_cell.angle_beta   90.00
_cell.angle_gamma   90.00
#
_symmetry.space_group_name_H-M   'P 1'
#
loop_
_entity.id
_entity.type
_entity.pdbx_description
1 polymer ?
#
loop_
_entity_poly.entity_id
_entity_poly.type
_entity_poly.pdbx_seq_one_letter_code
_entity_poly.pdbx_strand_id
1 'polypeptide(L)'
;MAKLGDIDFKSWLELYGRAWMNLDPRLIDELFTKDSTYQEKPFEAPMKGIDAIRKYWNIVSETQKDVKFEYEILGSKDGRGVAHWKSSFVRPKQNTLVLLDGILVVDLDSENKCTRFQEWWQSKKTKNF
;
A
#
# COMPACT_ATOMS: atom_id res chain seq x y z
N MET A 1 20.54 -15.41 -12.50
CA MET A 1 19.13 -15.27 -12.91
C MET A 1 18.39 -14.42 -11.90
N ALA A 2 17.73 -13.40 -12.36
CA ALA A 2 16.87 -12.62 -11.46
C ALA A 2 15.82 -13.56 -10.87
N LYS A 3 15.62 -13.50 -9.57
CA LYS A 3 14.58 -14.31 -8.93
C LYS A 3 13.22 -13.83 -9.39
N LEU A 4 12.36 -14.74 -9.77
CA LEU A 4 10.99 -14.41 -10.18
C LEU A 4 10.29 -13.59 -9.10
N GLY A 5 10.55 -13.90 -7.82
CA GLY A 5 9.98 -13.18 -6.69
C GLY A 5 10.30 -11.69 -6.67
N ASP A 6 11.52 -11.29 -7.06
CA ASP A 6 11.89 -9.87 -7.09
C ASP A 6 11.14 -9.13 -8.20
N ILE A 7 10.98 -9.77 -9.37
CA ILE A 7 10.25 -9.21 -10.49
C ILE A 7 8.76 -9.09 -10.14
N ASP A 8 8.21 -10.14 -9.53
CA ASP A 8 6.81 -10.18 -9.12
C ASP A 8 6.52 -9.12 -8.06
N PHE A 9 7.41 -8.96 -7.10
CA PHE A 9 7.24 -7.96 -6.07
C PHE A 9 7.29 -6.54 -6.65
N LYS A 10 8.23 -6.28 -7.55
CA LYS A 10 8.30 -4.98 -8.23
C LYS A 10 7.02 -4.70 -9.01
N SER A 11 6.51 -5.68 -9.76
CA SER A 11 5.25 -5.52 -10.51
C SER A 11 4.09 -5.20 -9.57
N TRP A 12 4.03 -5.89 -8.43
CA TRP A 12 3.00 -5.65 -7.43
C TRP A 12 3.09 -4.21 -6.87
N LEU A 13 4.30 -3.77 -6.53
CA LEU A 13 4.51 -2.41 -6.01
C LEU A 13 4.15 -1.34 -7.04
N GLU A 14 4.46 -1.58 -8.32
CA GLU A 14 4.09 -0.65 -9.39
C GLU A 14 2.57 -0.53 -9.50
N LEU A 15 1.85 -1.64 -9.42
CA LEU A 15 0.39 -1.63 -9.47
C LEU A 15 -0.19 -0.98 -8.23
N TYR A 16 0.35 -1.30 -7.05
CA TYR A 16 -0.06 -0.70 -5.79
C TYR A 16 0.12 0.83 -5.82
N GLY A 17 1.28 1.28 -6.28
CA GLY A 17 1.58 2.71 -6.41
C GLY A 17 0.62 3.42 -7.37
N ARG A 18 0.32 2.79 -8.51
CA ARG A 18 -0.65 3.35 -9.46
C ARG A 18 -2.05 3.45 -8.86
N ALA A 19 -2.47 2.42 -8.13
CA ALA A 19 -3.77 2.42 -7.47
C ALA A 19 -3.89 3.59 -6.50
N TRP A 20 -2.85 3.84 -5.73
CA TRP A 20 -2.84 4.94 -4.77
C TRP A 20 -2.70 6.31 -5.46
N MET A 21 -1.72 6.48 -6.34
CA MET A 21 -1.47 7.76 -7.02
C MET A 21 -2.65 8.20 -7.89
N ASN A 22 -3.34 7.25 -8.50
CA ASN A 22 -4.51 7.54 -9.34
C ASN A 22 -5.82 7.51 -8.53
N LEU A 23 -5.76 7.21 -7.25
CA LEU A 23 -6.92 7.09 -6.37
C LEU A 23 -7.97 6.17 -7.00
N ASP A 24 -7.53 5.00 -7.45
CA ASP A 24 -8.36 4.04 -8.18
C ASP A 24 -8.57 2.77 -7.36
N PRO A 25 -9.62 2.73 -6.53
CA PRO A 25 -9.87 1.55 -5.68
C PRO A 25 -10.31 0.31 -6.46
N ARG A 26 -10.60 0.43 -7.76
CA ARG A 26 -10.94 -0.74 -8.60
C ARG A 26 -9.75 -1.69 -8.74
N LEU A 27 -8.52 -1.17 -8.61
CA LEU A 27 -7.31 -2.00 -8.71
C LEU A 27 -7.09 -2.90 -7.49
N ILE A 28 -7.83 -2.69 -6.42
CA ILE A 28 -7.71 -3.51 -5.20
C ILE A 28 -7.98 -4.99 -5.50
N ASP A 29 -8.93 -5.28 -6.37
CA ASP A 29 -9.24 -6.67 -6.74
C ASP A 29 -8.10 -7.36 -7.50
N GLU A 30 -7.23 -6.59 -8.14
CA GLU A 30 -6.06 -7.12 -8.83
C GLU A 30 -4.87 -7.28 -7.88
N LEU A 31 -4.86 -6.54 -6.77
CA LEU A 31 -3.75 -6.51 -5.82
C LEU A 31 -3.88 -7.53 -4.69
N PHE A 32 -5.11 -7.81 -4.25
CA PHE A 32 -5.37 -8.59 -3.04
C PHE A 32 -6.28 -9.77 -3.31
N THR A 33 -6.05 -10.85 -2.55
CA THR A 33 -6.93 -12.03 -2.61
C THR A 33 -8.20 -11.78 -1.79
N LYS A 34 -9.20 -12.64 -1.99
CA LYS A 34 -10.49 -12.54 -1.30
C LYS A 34 -10.35 -12.53 0.22
N ASP A 35 -9.45 -13.33 0.76
CA ASP A 35 -9.27 -13.50 2.20
C ASP A 35 -8.06 -12.78 2.76
N SER A 36 -7.54 -11.79 2.04
CA SER A 36 -6.35 -11.04 2.44
C SER A 36 -6.54 -10.33 3.77
N THR A 37 -5.41 -10.13 4.45
CA THR A 37 -5.35 -9.26 5.63
C THR A 37 -4.51 -8.04 5.32
N TYR A 38 -4.87 -6.91 5.90
CA TYR A 38 -4.21 -5.63 5.71
C TYR A 38 -4.02 -4.98 7.07
N GLN A 39 -2.79 -4.96 7.56
CA GLN A 39 -2.47 -4.40 8.87
C GLN A 39 -1.72 -3.08 8.70
N GLU A 40 -2.38 -2.00 9.09
CA GLU A 40 -1.81 -0.66 9.00
C GLU A 40 -1.08 -0.26 10.28
N LYS A 41 -1.54 -0.75 11.42
CA LYS A 41 -0.98 -0.42 12.74
C LYS A 41 -0.80 -1.69 13.55
N PRO A 42 0.40 -1.90 14.15
CA PRO A 42 0.72 -3.19 14.76
C PRO A 42 -0.12 -3.55 15.99
N PHE A 43 -0.65 -2.55 16.69
CA PHE A 43 -1.47 -2.81 17.89
C PHE A 43 -2.96 -2.90 17.61
N GLU A 44 -3.38 -2.71 16.38
CA GLU A 44 -4.78 -2.82 15.98
C GLU A 44 -4.98 -4.11 15.18
N ALA A 45 -6.20 -4.66 15.25
CA ALA A 45 -6.54 -5.82 14.45
C ALA A 45 -6.43 -5.48 12.95
N PRO A 46 -5.93 -6.39 12.12
CA PRO A 46 -5.88 -6.14 10.68
C PRO A 46 -7.29 -6.13 10.08
N MET A 47 -7.43 -5.39 8.98
CA MET A 47 -8.60 -5.52 8.14
C MET A 47 -8.58 -6.92 7.52
N LYS A 48 -9.72 -7.61 7.53
CA LYS A 48 -9.83 -8.97 7.01
C LYS A 48 -10.77 -9.01 5.81
N GLY A 49 -10.28 -9.55 4.71
CA GLY A 49 -11.05 -9.76 3.50
C GLY A 49 -11.04 -8.57 2.57
N ILE A 50 -11.28 -8.87 1.29
CA ILE A 50 -11.20 -7.89 0.21
C ILE A 50 -12.22 -6.77 0.37
N ASP A 51 -13.40 -7.06 0.93
CA ASP A 51 -14.44 -6.05 1.10
C ASP A 51 -14.02 -4.97 2.11
N ALA A 52 -13.37 -5.36 3.20
CA ALA A 52 -12.86 -4.41 4.19
C ALA A 52 -11.73 -3.56 3.59
N ILE A 53 -10.85 -4.18 2.80
CA ILE A 53 -9.75 -3.48 2.14
C ILE A 53 -10.28 -2.50 1.11
N ARG A 54 -11.27 -2.89 0.31
CA ARG A 54 -11.92 -1.97 -0.65
C ARG A 54 -12.55 -0.77 0.04
N LYS A 55 -13.25 -1.01 1.14
CA LYS A 55 -13.88 0.06 1.90
C LYS A 55 -12.85 1.07 2.40
N TYR A 56 -11.73 0.57 2.91
CA TYR A 56 -10.62 1.42 3.34
C TYR A 56 -10.10 2.28 2.18
N TRP A 57 -9.84 1.67 1.02
CA TRP A 57 -9.30 2.38 -0.13
C TRP A 57 -10.30 3.33 -0.79
N ASN A 58 -11.61 3.06 -0.66
CA ASN A 58 -12.64 4.02 -1.06
C ASN A 58 -12.54 5.30 -0.20
N ILE A 59 -12.32 5.15 1.10
CA ILE A 59 -12.13 6.30 1.99
C ILE A 59 -10.86 7.06 1.60
N VAL A 60 -9.78 6.36 1.30
CA VAL A 60 -8.54 6.98 0.83
C VAL A 60 -8.81 7.82 -0.41
N SER A 61 -9.53 7.26 -1.40
CA SER A 61 -9.81 7.97 -2.65
C SER A 61 -10.69 9.21 -2.46
N GLU A 62 -11.52 9.22 -1.43
CA GLU A 62 -12.42 10.33 -1.15
C GLU A 62 -11.78 11.44 -0.29
N THR A 63 -10.69 11.11 0.42
CA THR A 63 -10.10 12.02 1.42
C THR A 63 -8.71 12.52 1.09
N GLN A 64 -8.11 12.01 0.02
CA GLN A 64 -6.76 12.38 -0.39
C GLN A 64 -6.73 12.89 -1.82
N LYS A 65 -5.76 13.74 -2.13
CA LYS A 65 -5.47 14.16 -3.50
C LYS A 65 -3.97 14.38 -3.67
N ASP A 66 -3.52 14.50 -4.91
CA ASP A 66 -2.12 14.76 -5.26
C ASP A 66 -1.18 13.77 -4.59
N VAL A 67 -1.51 12.48 -4.73
CA VAL A 67 -0.75 11.40 -4.10
C VAL A 67 0.52 11.13 -4.88
N LYS A 68 1.63 11.06 -4.15
CA LYS A 68 2.92 10.61 -4.66
C LYS A 68 3.36 9.40 -3.86
N PHE A 69 3.96 8.44 -4.55
CA PHE A 69 4.42 7.21 -3.92
C PHE A 69 5.73 6.79 -4.58
N GLU A 70 6.73 6.51 -3.75
CA GLU A 70 8.00 5.96 -4.22
C GLU A 70 8.45 4.86 -3.27
N TYR A 71 9.29 3.96 -3.76
CA TYR A 71 9.70 2.82 -2.97
C TYR A 71 11.11 2.36 -3.35
N GLU A 72 11.71 1.61 -2.42
CA GLU A 72 12.97 0.92 -2.61
C GLU A 72 12.77 -0.51 -2.11
N ILE A 73 13.00 -1.51 -2.97
CA ILE A 73 12.91 -2.90 -2.57
C ILE A 73 14.12 -3.24 -1.70
N LEU A 74 13.86 -3.73 -0.49
CA LEU A 74 14.92 -4.14 0.43
C LEU A 74 15.26 -5.62 0.31
N GLY A 75 14.30 -6.41 -0.17
CA GLY A 75 14.52 -7.82 -0.42
C GLY A 75 13.22 -8.55 -0.66
N SER A 76 13.34 -9.78 -1.21
CA SER A 76 12.20 -10.68 -1.36
C SER A 76 12.70 -12.11 -1.32
N LYS A 77 11.85 -13.00 -0.78
CA LYS A 77 12.16 -14.42 -0.70
C LYS A 77 10.88 -15.21 -0.47
N ASP A 78 10.70 -16.27 -1.25
CA ASP A 78 9.60 -17.22 -1.06
C ASP A 78 8.23 -16.54 -1.03
N GLY A 79 7.98 -15.60 -1.94
CA GLY A 79 6.72 -14.87 -2.03
C GLY A 79 6.60 -13.69 -1.10
N ARG A 80 7.54 -13.48 -0.18
CA ARG A 80 7.52 -12.34 0.73
C ARG A 80 8.44 -11.24 0.25
N GLY A 81 7.93 -10.01 0.18
CA GLY A 81 8.72 -8.85 -0.19
C GLY A 81 8.71 -7.79 0.91
N VAL A 82 9.82 -7.09 1.03
CA VAL A 82 9.99 -5.99 1.99
C VAL A 82 10.46 -4.77 1.22
N ALA A 83 9.81 -3.63 1.44
CA ALA A 83 10.18 -2.38 0.79
C ALA A 83 10.12 -1.21 1.77
N HIS A 84 11.03 -0.28 1.59
CA HIS A 84 10.95 1.03 2.19
C HIS A 84 10.16 1.92 1.23
N TRP A 85 9.19 2.66 1.74
CA TRP A 85 8.36 3.51 0.90
C TRP A 85 8.17 4.89 1.51
N LYS A 86 7.91 5.85 0.65
CA LYS A 86 7.55 7.21 1.03
C LYS A 86 6.35 7.63 0.21
N SER A 87 5.50 8.41 0.84
CA SER A 87 4.32 8.95 0.17
C SER A 87 4.04 10.36 0.65
N SER A 88 3.38 11.12 -0.19
CA SER A 88 2.84 12.41 0.20
C SER A 88 1.47 12.59 -0.43
N PHE A 89 0.58 13.26 0.26
CA PHE A 89 -0.73 13.59 -0.27
C PHE A 89 -1.32 14.77 0.49
N VAL A 90 -2.34 15.36 -0.09
CA VAL A 90 -3.07 16.47 0.50
C VAL A 90 -4.41 15.97 1.02
N ARG A 91 -4.76 16.40 2.24
CA ARG A 91 -6.11 16.24 2.77
C ARG A 91 -6.85 17.57 2.55
N PRO A 92 -7.69 17.67 1.50
CA PRO A 92 -8.24 18.97 1.11
C PRO A 92 -9.13 19.60 2.16
N LYS A 93 -9.92 18.79 2.87
CA LYS A 93 -10.83 19.32 3.90
C LYS A 93 -10.10 19.92 5.10
N GLN A 94 -8.92 19.41 5.41
CA GLN A 94 -8.10 19.89 6.53
C GLN A 94 -7.02 20.86 6.06
N ASN A 95 -6.91 21.10 4.75
CA ASN A 95 -5.85 21.91 4.17
C ASN A 95 -4.47 21.50 4.71
N THR A 96 -4.21 20.20 4.65
CA THR A 96 -3.03 19.57 5.27
C THR A 96 -2.27 18.76 4.25
N LEU A 97 -0.95 18.99 4.20
CA LEU A 97 -0.02 18.12 3.47
C LEU A 97 0.46 17.04 4.44
N VAL A 98 0.36 15.79 4.04
CA VAL A 98 0.80 14.64 4.83
C VAL A 98 1.99 14.00 4.14
N LEU A 99 3.05 13.78 4.89
CA LEU A 99 4.21 13.01 4.45
C LEU A 99 4.24 11.71 5.24
N LEU A 100 4.45 10.60 4.55
CA LEU A 100 4.58 9.29 5.18
C LEU A 100 5.92 8.67 4.80
N ASP A 101 6.49 7.92 5.72
CA ASP A 101 7.72 7.16 5.51
C ASP A 101 7.58 5.86 6.28
N GLY A 102 7.79 4.73 5.63
CA GLY A 102 7.57 3.46 6.30
C GLY A 102 8.17 2.26 5.60
N ILE A 103 7.91 1.13 6.20
CA ILE A 103 8.28 -0.19 5.68
C ILE A 103 7.01 -0.99 5.48
N LEU A 104 6.93 -1.69 4.37
CA LEU A 104 5.85 -2.65 4.15
C LEU A 104 6.41 -4.05 3.93
N VAL A 105 5.63 -5.03 4.34
CA VAL A 105 5.91 -6.45 4.12
C VAL A 105 4.68 -7.06 3.50
N VAL A 106 4.83 -7.70 2.35
CA VAL A 106 3.72 -8.36 1.66
C VAL A 106 4.06 -9.81 1.39
N ASP A 107 3.05 -10.66 1.49
CA ASP A 107 3.12 -12.04 1.03
C ASP A 107 2.28 -12.14 -0.24
N LEU A 108 2.89 -12.65 -1.31
CA LEU A 108 2.26 -12.80 -2.61
C LEU A 108 2.03 -14.28 -2.91
N ASP A 109 0.89 -14.58 -3.54
CA ASP A 109 0.58 -15.94 -3.97
C ASP A 109 1.09 -16.21 -5.40
N SER A 110 0.76 -17.37 -5.95
CA SER A 110 1.21 -17.78 -7.28
C SER A 110 0.65 -16.91 -8.41
N GLU A 111 -0.43 -16.18 -8.15
CA GLU A 111 -1.03 -15.26 -9.12
C GLU A 111 -0.56 -13.81 -8.92
N ASN A 112 0.45 -13.64 -8.09
CA ASN A 112 1.02 -12.34 -7.74
C ASN A 112 0.03 -11.41 -7.05
N LYS A 113 -0.88 -11.98 -6.27
CA LYS A 113 -1.80 -11.22 -5.43
C LYS A 113 -1.38 -11.30 -3.98
N CYS A 114 -1.59 -10.22 -3.26
CA CYS A 114 -1.21 -10.14 -1.86
C CYS A 114 -2.21 -10.89 -0.98
N THR A 115 -1.70 -11.79 -0.14
CA THR A 115 -2.49 -12.53 0.84
C THR A 115 -2.38 -11.91 2.22
N ARG A 116 -1.28 -11.22 2.49
CA ARG A 116 -1.05 -10.57 3.78
C ARG A 116 -0.22 -9.30 3.56
N PHE A 117 -0.76 -8.17 3.99
CA PHE A 117 -0.09 -6.88 3.92
C PHE A 117 0.12 -6.35 5.33
N GLN A 118 1.34 -5.93 5.63
CA GLN A 118 1.66 -5.28 6.90
C GLN A 118 2.49 -4.05 6.60
N GLU A 119 2.26 -2.98 7.36
CA GLU A 119 3.11 -1.80 7.24
C GLU A 119 3.35 -1.15 8.60
N TRP A 120 4.46 -0.46 8.68
CA TRP A 120 4.86 0.37 9.80
C TRP A 120 5.27 1.71 9.22
N TRP A 121 4.69 2.79 9.70
CA TRP A 121 4.99 4.09 9.12
C TRP A 121 4.90 5.19 10.17
N GLN A 122 5.57 6.30 9.84
CA GLN A 122 5.47 7.54 10.60
C GLN A 122 4.99 8.64 9.68
N SER A 123 4.38 9.66 10.24
CA SER A 123 3.82 10.75 9.47
C SER A 123 4.30 12.10 9.98
N LYS A 124 4.37 13.04 9.05
CA LYS A 124 4.60 14.44 9.33
C LYS A 124 3.53 15.24 8.60
N LYS A 125 2.89 16.16 9.30
CA LYS A 125 1.79 16.94 8.76
C LYS A 125 2.11 18.42 8.79
N THR A 126 1.78 19.11 7.70
CA THR A 126 1.92 20.56 7.58
C THR A 126 0.57 21.14 7.21
N LYS A 127 0.01 21.99 8.09
CA LYS A 127 -1.26 22.64 7.84
C LYS A 127 -1.07 23.97 7.14
N ASN A 128 -2.08 24.38 6.39
CA ASN A 128 -2.14 25.69 5.72
C ASN A 128 -0.92 25.92 4.81
N PHE A 129 -0.57 24.88 4.06
CA PHE A 129 0.55 24.94 3.12
C PHE A 129 0.16 25.55 1.77
#